data_7376f4dad5249a15691d8489a9c67385
#
_entry.id   7376f4dad5249a15691d8489a9c67385
#
_cell.length_a   1.000
_cell.length_b   1.000
_cell.length_c   1.000
_cell.angle_alpha   90.00
_cell.angle_beta   90.00
_cell.angle_gamma   90.00
#
_symmetry.space_group_name_H-M   'P 1'
#
loop_
_entity.id
_entity.type
_entity.pdbx_description
1 polymer ?
#
loop_
_entity_poly.entity_id
_entity_poly.type
_entity_poly.pdbx_seq_one_letter_code
_entity_poly.pdbx_strand_id
1 'polypeptide(L)'
;MQRFGLVILFSVLVSLVQARTYVVCAGISNYSGTGNDLRVSAYDAQAIDKIFQKNKYSESVCYTNANATTQNIIDAMDTMFVKADKDDVIMLYFSGHGIPGGMVCYDGFLYYSTIYQVMRKFNVRNKVIFVDACFAGKMRYSNQRDDRRSKENVMLFLSSRSTELSMETPRMTGFHNSLFTVFLERGLRGGADSDRNRTLTADELYTYVHVGVVNASGNRQHPVMWGKFNGNMPVIKW
;
A
#
# COMPACT_ATOMS: atom_id res chain seq x y z
N MET A 1 -49.87 48.95 2.51
CA MET A 1 -48.98 48.19 3.44
C MET A 1 -48.39 46.98 2.68
N GLN A 2 -47.18 47.12 2.17
CA GLN A 2 -46.45 46.05 1.51
C GLN A 2 -45.65 45.27 2.57
N ARG A 3 -45.91 43.95 2.67
CA ARG A 3 -45.18 43.04 3.53
C ARG A 3 -43.98 42.51 2.76
N PHE A 4 -42.77 42.93 3.11
CA PHE A 4 -41.55 42.32 2.67
C PHE A 4 -41.32 41.03 3.44
N GLY A 5 -41.43 39.88 2.76
CA GLY A 5 -41.04 38.60 3.31
C GLY A 5 -39.50 38.43 3.25
N LEU A 6 -38.88 38.30 4.43
CA LEU A 6 -37.45 38.00 4.55
C LEU A 6 -37.22 36.52 4.24
N VAL A 7 -36.62 36.22 3.09
CA VAL A 7 -36.18 34.88 2.75
C VAL A 7 -34.79 34.67 3.36
N ILE A 8 -34.72 33.88 4.45
CA ILE A 8 -33.45 33.45 5.06
C ILE A 8 -32.97 32.27 4.27
N LEU A 9 -31.90 32.48 3.47
CA LEU A 9 -31.19 31.43 2.77
C LEU A 9 -30.28 30.69 3.75
N PHE A 10 -30.68 29.50 4.20
CA PHE A 10 -29.82 28.60 4.96
C PHE A 10 -28.81 27.96 3.98
N SER A 11 -27.59 28.48 3.92
CA SER A 11 -26.48 27.82 3.26
C SER A 11 -26.01 26.66 4.15
N VAL A 12 -26.38 25.44 3.78
CA VAL A 12 -25.80 24.23 4.37
C VAL A 12 -24.35 24.13 3.88
N LEU A 13 -23.41 24.50 4.74
CA LEU A 13 -21.99 24.21 4.52
C LEU A 13 -21.81 22.68 4.61
N VAL A 14 -21.88 22.00 3.47
CA VAL A 14 -21.44 20.62 3.37
C VAL A 14 -19.91 20.65 3.47
N SER A 15 -19.37 20.38 4.65
CA SER A 15 -17.96 20.11 4.83
C SER A 15 -17.65 18.83 4.02
N LEU A 16 -16.99 18.97 2.88
CA LEU A 16 -16.42 17.84 2.17
C LEU A 16 -15.33 17.23 3.06
N VAL A 17 -15.69 16.20 3.82
CA VAL A 17 -14.72 15.43 4.59
C VAL A 17 -13.74 14.82 3.56
N GLN A 18 -12.51 15.29 3.59
CA GLN A 18 -11.46 14.78 2.72
C GLN A 18 -11.09 13.37 3.15
N ALA A 19 -11.19 12.40 2.24
CA ALA A 19 -10.79 11.02 2.50
C ALA A 19 -9.33 10.96 2.97
N ARG A 20 -9.07 10.20 4.02
CA ARG A 20 -7.76 10.00 4.65
C ARG A 20 -7.17 8.65 4.26
N THR A 21 -5.86 8.50 4.43
CA THR A 21 -5.15 7.24 4.21
C THR A 21 -4.46 6.81 5.50
N TYR A 22 -4.77 5.62 5.99
CA TYR A 22 -4.17 5.01 7.18
C TYR A 22 -3.26 3.88 6.75
N VAL A 23 -1.98 3.95 7.14
CA VAL A 23 -0.93 3.11 6.58
C VAL A 23 -0.16 2.37 7.66
N VAL A 24 0.01 1.07 7.47
CA VAL A 24 0.97 0.27 8.22
C VAL A 24 2.09 -0.15 7.28
N CYS A 25 3.33 0.21 7.62
CA CYS A 25 4.52 -0.20 6.89
C CYS A 25 5.32 -1.21 7.70
N ALA A 26 5.80 -2.26 7.05
CA ALA A 26 6.72 -3.22 7.66
C ALA A 26 7.86 -3.55 6.70
N GLY A 27 9.10 -3.59 7.22
CA GLY A 27 10.28 -3.91 6.41
C GLY A 27 11.37 -4.61 7.21
N ILE A 28 11.86 -5.74 6.70
CA ILE A 28 12.82 -6.56 7.43
C ILE A 28 14.06 -6.77 6.58
N SER A 29 15.16 -6.14 7.03
CA SER A 29 16.50 -6.37 6.47
C SER A 29 17.28 -7.37 7.31
N ASN A 30 17.21 -7.27 8.66
CA ASN A 30 17.95 -8.12 9.58
C ASN A 30 16.99 -9.15 10.19
N TYR A 31 17.08 -10.37 9.74
CA TYR A 31 16.30 -11.51 10.23
C TYR A 31 16.96 -12.17 11.43
N SER A 32 16.17 -12.91 12.23
CA SER A 32 16.73 -13.73 13.30
C SER A 32 17.56 -14.89 12.70
N GLY A 33 18.83 -14.97 13.05
CA GLY A 33 19.75 -15.99 12.52
C GLY A 33 20.78 -15.41 11.53
N THR A 34 21.61 -16.27 10.99
CA THR A 34 22.67 -15.85 10.06
C THR A 34 22.35 -16.27 8.63
N GLY A 35 22.55 -15.35 7.68
CA GLY A 35 22.55 -15.68 6.25
C GLY A 35 21.27 -15.36 5.48
N ASN A 36 20.23 -14.85 6.13
CA ASN A 36 18.97 -14.49 5.46
C ASN A 36 18.73 -12.98 5.39
N ASP A 37 19.75 -12.17 5.66
CA ASP A 37 19.61 -10.73 5.67
C ASP A 37 19.43 -10.15 4.27
N LEU A 38 18.60 -9.12 4.20
CA LEU A 38 18.37 -8.29 3.02
C LEU A 38 18.99 -6.91 3.24
N ARG A 39 19.37 -6.23 2.16
CA ARG A 39 20.08 -4.95 2.30
C ARG A 39 19.15 -3.76 2.48
N VAL A 40 17.95 -3.78 1.89
CA VAL A 40 17.18 -2.56 1.67
C VAL A 40 15.77 -2.57 2.24
N SER A 41 15.20 -3.72 2.61
CA SER A 41 13.78 -3.83 2.94
C SER A 41 13.33 -2.95 4.11
N ALA A 42 14.16 -2.78 5.14
CA ALA A 42 13.87 -1.85 6.23
C ALA A 42 13.85 -0.38 5.74
N TYR A 43 14.76 -0.01 4.84
CA TYR A 43 14.78 1.33 4.22
C TYR A 43 13.58 1.54 3.31
N ASP A 44 13.15 0.51 2.59
CA ASP A 44 11.95 0.54 1.75
C ASP A 44 10.71 0.94 2.57
N ALA A 45 10.48 0.25 3.69
CA ALA A 45 9.35 0.55 4.56
C ALA A 45 9.41 1.97 5.15
N GLN A 46 10.60 2.41 5.57
CA GLN A 46 10.81 3.77 6.08
C GLN A 46 10.61 4.84 5.01
N ALA A 47 11.00 4.57 3.75
CA ALA A 47 10.82 5.51 2.66
C ALA A 47 9.33 5.72 2.33
N ILE A 48 8.55 4.64 2.31
CA ILE A 48 7.09 4.69 2.10
C ILE A 48 6.40 5.38 3.28
N ASP A 49 6.71 5.00 4.51
CA ASP A 49 6.16 5.61 5.73
C ASP A 49 6.37 7.14 5.74
N LYS A 50 7.58 7.59 5.40
CA LYS A 50 7.93 9.01 5.37
C LYS A 50 7.10 9.83 4.38
N ILE A 51 6.58 9.23 3.31
CA ILE A 51 5.68 9.91 2.37
C ILE A 51 4.36 10.21 3.08
N PHE A 52 3.79 9.19 3.74
CA PHE A 52 2.49 9.31 4.40
C PHE A 52 2.57 10.17 5.66
N GLN A 53 3.66 10.10 6.43
CA GLN A 53 3.89 11.01 7.58
C GLN A 53 3.92 12.49 7.18
N LYS A 54 4.42 12.81 5.98
CA LYS A 54 4.46 14.19 5.48
C LYS A 54 3.15 14.66 4.84
N ASN A 55 2.23 13.76 4.58
CA ASN A 55 0.96 14.07 3.96
C ASN A 55 -0.10 14.38 5.04
N LYS A 56 -0.67 15.58 4.99
CA LYS A 56 -1.66 16.04 5.99
C LYS A 56 -2.96 15.23 6.02
N TYR A 57 -3.24 14.46 4.98
CA TYR A 57 -4.41 13.59 4.86
C TYR A 57 -4.09 12.12 5.17
N SER A 58 -2.91 11.85 5.71
CA SER A 58 -2.51 10.48 6.02
C SER A 58 -2.02 10.35 7.45
N GLU A 59 -2.08 9.13 7.95
CA GLU A 59 -1.48 8.70 9.21
C GLU A 59 -0.78 7.37 8.96
N SER A 60 0.48 7.23 9.42
CA SER A 60 1.23 6.01 9.18
C SER A 60 2.07 5.58 10.39
N VAL A 61 2.35 4.28 10.44
CA VAL A 61 3.26 3.66 11.41
C VAL A 61 4.17 2.67 10.69
N CYS A 62 5.42 2.59 11.14
CA CYS A 62 6.42 1.74 10.51
C CYS A 62 7.14 0.85 11.53
N TYR A 63 7.19 -0.44 11.22
CA TYR A 63 7.94 -1.44 11.98
C TYR A 63 9.08 -1.98 11.12
N THR A 64 10.29 -2.03 11.68
CA THR A 64 11.45 -2.54 10.95
C THR A 64 12.21 -3.58 11.75
N ASN A 65 12.80 -4.55 11.07
CA ASN A 65 13.66 -5.58 11.64
C ASN A 65 12.99 -6.28 12.83
N ALA A 66 13.64 -6.34 14.00
CA ALA A 66 13.13 -7.02 15.19
C ALA A 66 11.76 -6.52 15.69
N ASN A 67 11.36 -5.31 15.32
CA ASN A 67 10.05 -4.77 15.66
C ASN A 67 8.95 -5.18 14.64
N ALA A 68 9.32 -5.67 13.46
CA ALA A 68 8.39 -6.12 12.44
C ALA A 68 7.98 -7.59 12.68
N THR A 69 7.40 -7.85 13.85
CA THR A 69 6.83 -9.13 14.23
C THR A 69 5.43 -9.31 13.66
N THR A 70 4.98 -10.56 13.54
CA THR A 70 3.62 -10.88 13.08
C THR A 70 2.57 -10.17 13.94
N GLN A 71 2.75 -10.21 15.27
CA GLN A 71 1.81 -9.60 16.21
C GLN A 71 1.80 -8.07 16.10
N ASN A 72 2.97 -7.42 16.08
CA ASN A 72 3.05 -5.96 15.99
C ASN A 72 2.40 -5.43 14.70
N ILE A 73 2.56 -6.14 13.58
CA ILE A 73 1.94 -5.75 12.31
C ILE A 73 0.42 -5.87 12.39
N ILE A 74 -0.11 -6.98 12.95
CA ILE A 74 -1.55 -7.19 13.11
C ILE A 74 -2.16 -6.15 14.06
N ASP A 75 -1.54 -5.91 15.21
CA ASP A 75 -2.00 -4.94 16.20
C ASP A 75 -1.98 -3.51 15.63
N ALA A 76 -0.95 -3.19 14.83
CA ALA A 76 -0.88 -1.91 14.13
C ALA A 76 -2.01 -1.76 13.11
N MET A 77 -2.31 -2.81 12.33
CA MET A 77 -3.45 -2.80 11.41
C MET A 77 -4.77 -2.60 12.16
N ASP A 78 -5.00 -3.32 13.25
CA ASP A 78 -6.21 -3.18 14.06
C ASP A 78 -6.32 -1.76 14.68
N THR A 79 -5.23 -1.20 15.20
CA THR A 79 -5.20 0.13 15.83
C THR A 79 -5.34 1.28 14.82
N MET A 80 -4.70 1.15 13.67
CA MET A 80 -4.73 2.20 12.65
C MET A 80 -6.03 2.20 11.85
N PHE A 81 -6.49 1.03 11.43
CA PHE A 81 -7.60 0.91 10.50
C PHE A 81 -8.96 1.12 11.15
N VAL A 82 -9.07 0.97 12.47
CA VAL A 82 -10.31 1.31 13.22
C VAL A 82 -10.66 2.81 13.15
N LYS A 83 -9.67 3.67 12.85
CA LYS A 83 -9.85 5.11 12.70
C LYS A 83 -10.48 5.52 11.36
N ALA A 84 -10.48 4.60 10.39
CA ALA A 84 -10.87 4.91 9.03
C ALA A 84 -12.39 4.88 8.85
N ASP A 85 -12.90 5.89 8.17
CA ASP A 85 -14.27 5.94 7.69
C ASP A 85 -14.44 5.15 6.38
N LYS A 86 -15.68 4.97 5.96
CA LYS A 86 -16.06 4.14 4.82
C LYS A 86 -15.36 4.49 3.50
N ASP A 87 -15.10 5.78 3.26
CA ASP A 87 -14.54 6.29 2.01
C ASP A 87 -13.04 6.59 2.12
N ASP A 88 -12.44 6.33 3.28
CA ASP A 88 -11.01 6.40 3.50
C ASP A 88 -10.27 5.25 2.80
N VAL A 89 -8.94 5.29 2.89
CA VAL A 89 -8.04 4.24 2.39
C VAL A 89 -7.32 3.61 3.56
N ILE A 90 -7.35 2.28 3.66
CA ILE A 90 -6.47 1.52 4.57
C ILE A 90 -5.42 0.78 3.76
N MET A 91 -4.18 0.82 4.22
CA MET A 91 -3.03 0.37 3.45
C MET A 91 -2.04 -0.42 4.29
N LEU A 92 -1.61 -1.58 3.78
CA LEU A 92 -0.45 -2.33 4.27
C LEU A 92 0.65 -2.27 3.21
N TYR A 93 1.85 -1.87 3.62
CA TYR A 93 3.08 -2.02 2.84
C TYR A 93 4.02 -3.00 3.54
N PHE A 94 4.56 -3.96 2.79
CA PHE A 94 5.55 -4.90 3.28
C PHE A 94 6.73 -5.00 2.31
N SER A 95 7.96 -4.97 2.85
CA SER A 95 9.20 -5.32 2.13
C SER A 95 10.01 -6.35 2.92
N GLY A 96 10.39 -7.47 2.29
CA GLY A 96 11.11 -8.54 2.97
C GLY A 96 11.11 -9.85 2.19
N HIS A 97 11.42 -10.95 2.88
CA HIS A 97 11.30 -12.27 2.29
C HIS A 97 9.84 -12.69 2.11
N GLY A 98 9.57 -13.38 1.01
CA GLY A 98 8.28 -13.98 0.70
C GLY A 98 8.36 -15.51 0.67
N ILE A 99 7.27 -16.14 1.09
CA ILE A 99 7.04 -17.57 0.96
C ILE A 99 5.74 -17.82 0.18
N PRO A 100 5.50 -19.02 -0.35
CA PRO A 100 4.22 -19.36 -0.92
C PRO A 100 3.10 -19.21 0.11
N GLY A 101 2.21 -18.22 -0.11
CA GLY A 101 1.06 -17.97 0.76
C GLY A 101 1.29 -16.99 1.91
N GLY A 102 2.48 -16.38 2.02
CA GLY A 102 2.77 -15.44 3.11
C GLY A 102 4.03 -14.62 2.97
N MET A 103 4.27 -13.83 3.97
CA MET A 103 5.44 -12.97 4.19
C MET A 103 6.22 -13.50 5.40
N VAL A 104 7.54 -13.31 5.38
CA VAL A 104 8.41 -13.68 6.50
C VAL A 104 8.59 -12.46 7.39
N CYS A 105 7.99 -12.47 8.57
CA CYS A 105 8.21 -11.50 9.62
C CYS A 105 9.42 -11.89 10.47
N TYR A 106 9.81 -11.03 11.41
CA TYR A 106 10.99 -11.28 12.25
C TYR A 106 10.84 -12.53 13.12
N ASP A 107 9.63 -12.81 13.60
CA ASP A 107 9.28 -13.90 14.53
C ASP A 107 8.60 -15.10 13.85
N GLY A 108 8.34 -15.05 12.54
CA GLY A 108 7.65 -16.15 11.86
C GLY A 108 6.97 -15.72 10.56
N PHE A 109 5.88 -16.38 10.22
CA PHE A 109 5.19 -16.18 8.95
C PHE A 109 3.85 -15.44 9.14
N LEU A 110 3.65 -14.37 8.40
CA LEU A 110 2.36 -13.71 8.27
C LEU A 110 1.69 -14.16 6.97
N TYR A 111 0.67 -14.99 7.10
CA TYR A 111 -0.04 -15.56 5.95
C TYR A 111 -0.98 -14.52 5.31
N TYR A 112 -1.09 -14.54 4.00
CA TYR A 112 -2.01 -13.66 3.26
C TYR A 112 -3.46 -13.82 3.69
N SER A 113 -3.89 -15.05 4.06
CA SER A 113 -5.23 -15.28 4.61
C SER A 113 -5.49 -14.48 5.89
N THR A 114 -4.49 -14.37 6.77
CA THR A 114 -4.58 -13.57 8.00
C THR A 114 -4.71 -12.07 7.67
N ILE A 115 -3.91 -11.57 6.73
CA ILE A 115 -4.00 -10.17 6.29
C ILE A 115 -5.41 -9.86 5.76
N TYR A 116 -5.96 -10.73 4.91
CA TYR A 116 -7.32 -10.57 4.41
C TYR A 116 -8.38 -10.62 5.51
N GLN A 117 -8.22 -11.50 6.50
CA GLN A 117 -9.13 -11.56 7.65
C GLN A 117 -9.11 -10.25 8.44
N VAL A 118 -7.92 -9.68 8.71
CA VAL A 118 -7.79 -8.38 9.37
C VAL A 118 -8.42 -7.27 8.53
N MET A 119 -8.08 -7.16 7.25
CA MET A 119 -8.64 -6.15 6.36
C MET A 119 -10.18 -6.18 6.28
N ARG A 120 -10.79 -7.36 6.38
CA ARG A 120 -12.27 -7.54 6.33
C ARG A 120 -13.00 -7.10 7.59
N LYS A 121 -12.32 -6.94 8.73
CA LYS A 121 -12.94 -6.44 9.97
C LYS A 121 -13.47 -5.01 9.79
N PHE A 122 -12.89 -4.23 8.89
CA PHE A 122 -13.14 -2.80 8.73
C PHE A 122 -14.08 -2.54 7.56
N ASN A 123 -15.15 -1.74 7.82
CA ASN A 123 -16.10 -1.31 6.80
C ASN A 123 -15.54 -0.13 5.97
N VAL A 124 -14.36 -0.30 5.42
CA VAL A 124 -13.68 0.65 4.54
C VAL A 124 -13.73 0.12 3.12
N ARG A 125 -14.07 0.99 2.15
CA ARG A 125 -14.21 0.58 0.76
C ARG A 125 -12.87 0.34 0.07
N ASN A 126 -11.87 1.19 0.36
CA ASN A 126 -10.62 1.22 -0.38
C ASN A 126 -9.51 0.57 0.47
N LYS A 127 -9.08 -0.61 0.04
CA LYS A 127 -8.09 -1.43 0.72
C LYS A 127 -6.91 -1.68 -0.21
N VAL A 128 -5.71 -1.32 0.24
CA VAL A 128 -4.49 -1.38 -0.57
C VAL A 128 -3.45 -2.25 0.14
N ILE A 129 -2.84 -3.17 -0.59
CA ILE A 129 -1.75 -4.00 -0.09
C ILE A 129 -0.60 -3.93 -1.10
N PHE A 130 0.51 -3.36 -0.69
CA PHE A 130 1.77 -3.37 -1.42
C PHE A 130 2.68 -4.44 -0.84
N VAL A 131 3.23 -5.32 -1.69
CA VAL A 131 4.18 -6.33 -1.25
C VAL A 131 5.41 -6.30 -2.14
N ASP A 132 6.55 -5.96 -1.55
CA ASP A 132 7.85 -6.05 -2.17
C ASP A 132 8.61 -7.26 -1.63
N ALA A 133 8.40 -8.40 -2.25
CA ALA A 133 8.97 -9.68 -1.86
C ALA A 133 9.12 -10.61 -3.07
N CYS A 134 10.04 -11.57 -2.97
CA CYS A 134 10.13 -12.65 -3.94
C CYS A 134 8.81 -13.44 -4.01
N PHE A 135 8.40 -13.82 -5.21
CA PHE A 135 7.16 -14.58 -5.45
C PHE A 135 5.88 -13.89 -4.95
N ALA A 136 5.89 -12.56 -4.80
CA ALA A 136 4.75 -11.78 -4.31
C ALA A 136 3.46 -12.08 -5.10
N GLY A 137 3.55 -12.32 -6.40
CA GLY A 137 2.42 -12.67 -7.26
C GLY A 137 1.63 -13.91 -6.82
N LYS A 138 2.16 -14.75 -5.93
CA LYS A 138 1.42 -15.88 -5.34
C LYS A 138 0.32 -15.45 -4.37
N MET A 139 0.34 -14.23 -3.88
CA MET A 139 -0.70 -13.69 -3.00
C MET A 139 -2.09 -13.73 -3.64
N ARG A 140 -2.20 -13.60 -4.96
CA ARG A 140 -3.47 -13.65 -5.69
C ARG A 140 -4.27 -14.94 -5.48
N TYR A 141 -3.59 -16.07 -5.25
CA TYR A 141 -4.24 -17.37 -5.11
C TYR A 141 -4.89 -17.60 -3.75
N SER A 142 -4.51 -16.86 -2.72
CA SER A 142 -5.09 -16.98 -1.38
C SER A 142 -6.47 -16.32 -1.25
N ASN A 143 -6.90 -15.54 -2.26
CA ASN A 143 -8.16 -14.80 -2.25
C ASN A 143 -9.27 -15.43 -3.13
N GLN A 144 -9.23 -16.73 -3.39
CA GLN A 144 -10.14 -17.41 -4.33
C GLN A 144 -11.62 -17.52 -3.89
N ARG A 145 -11.98 -17.14 -2.66
CA ARG A 145 -13.39 -16.99 -2.30
C ARG A 145 -13.81 -15.54 -2.55
N ASP A 146 -13.95 -15.23 -3.82
CA ASP A 146 -14.48 -13.96 -4.31
C ASP A 146 -15.95 -13.84 -3.92
N ASP A 147 -16.22 -13.03 -2.90
CA ASP A 147 -17.57 -12.55 -2.66
C ASP A 147 -17.90 -11.51 -3.75
N ARG A 148 -18.45 -11.99 -4.85
CA ARG A 148 -18.86 -11.16 -6.01
C ARG A 148 -19.88 -10.07 -5.63
N ARG A 149 -20.38 -10.06 -4.39
CA ARG A 149 -21.31 -9.07 -3.86
C ARG A 149 -20.62 -7.95 -3.09
N SER A 150 -19.33 -8.09 -2.78
CA SER A 150 -18.60 -7.04 -2.09
C SER A 150 -18.46 -5.80 -2.97
N LYS A 151 -18.84 -4.64 -2.40
CA LYS A 151 -18.63 -3.31 -2.99
C LYS A 151 -17.26 -2.72 -2.62
N GLU A 152 -16.40 -3.52 -2.01
CA GLU A 152 -15.08 -3.10 -1.58
C GLU A 152 -14.12 -3.05 -2.76
N ASN A 153 -13.28 -2.03 -2.80
CA ASN A 153 -12.12 -1.94 -3.66
C ASN A 153 -10.93 -2.54 -2.93
N VAL A 154 -10.47 -3.71 -3.34
CA VAL A 154 -9.27 -4.34 -2.77
C VAL A 154 -8.21 -4.42 -3.85
N MET A 155 -7.14 -3.66 -3.70
CA MET A 155 -6.01 -3.61 -4.61
C MET A 155 -4.80 -4.30 -3.99
N LEU A 156 -4.25 -5.27 -4.71
CA LEU A 156 -2.97 -5.89 -4.42
C LEU A 156 -1.97 -5.40 -5.46
N PHE A 157 -0.94 -4.72 -5.04
CA PHE A 157 0.13 -4.30 -5.93
C PHE A 157 1.42 -4.97 -5.48
N LEU A 158 1.90 -5.87 -6.29
CA LEU A 158 2.94 -6.83 -5.98
C LEU A 158 4.16 -6.55 -6.85
N SER A 159 5.35 -6.61 -6.25
CA SER A 159 6.60 -6.23 -6.91
C SER A 159 7.00 -7.12 -8.08
N SER A 160 6.51 -8.37 -8.12
CA SER A 160 6.90 -9.36 -9.13
C SER A 160 5.78 -10.36 -9.41
N ARG A 161 5.90 -11.06 -10.54
CA ARG A 161 5.06 -12.24 -10.82
C ARG A 161 5.35 -13.38 -9.86
N SER A 162 4.47 -14.38 -9.84
CA SER A 162 4.57 -15.54 -8.94
C SER A 162 5.83 -16.41 -9.14
N THR A 163 6.53 -16.24 -10.24
CA THR A 163 7.76 -16.98 -10.61
C THR A 163 9.00 -16.10 -10.65
N GLU A 164 8.87 -14.82 -10.30
CA GLU A 164 9.95 -13.84 -10.40
C GLU A 164 10.46 -13.42 -9.02
N LEU A 165 11.74 -13.03 -9.00
CA LEU A 165 12.35 -12.42 -7.81
C LEU A 165 12.12 -10.90 -7.84
N SER A 166 11.93 -10.30 -6.67
CA SER A 166 12.03 -8.85 -6.52
C SER A 166 13.51 -8.46 -6.46
N MET A 167 13.87 -7.40 -7.18
CA MET A 167 15.26 -6.97 -7.35
C MET A 167 15.58 -5.80 -6.42
N GLU A 168 16.70 -5.91 -5.70
CA GLU A 168 17.33 -4.76 -5.07
C GLU A 168 18.10 -3.94 -6.10
N THR A 169 18.14 -2.61 -5.94
CA THR A 169 18.96 -1.77 -6.83
C THR A 169 20.44 -2.00 -6.59
N PRO A 170 21.28 -1.95 -7.65
CA PRO A 170 22.71 -2.07 -7.49
C PRO A 170 23.29 -0.94 -6.63
N ARG A 171 24.28 -1.23 -5.79
CA ARG A 171 24.94 -0.24 -4.91
C ARG A 171 25.48 1.00 -5.65
N MET A 172 25.85 0.85 -6.92
CA MET A 172 26.44 1.93 -7.74
C MET A 172 25.41 2.98 -8.22
N THR A 173 24.11 2.76 -8.04
CA THR A 173 23.06 3.67 -8.55
C THR A 173 22.72 4.79 -7.59
N GLY A 174 23.27 4.80 -6.37
CA GLY A 174 22.90 5.76 -5.31
C GLY A 174 21.50 5.55 -4.72
N PHE A 175 20.77 4.52 -5.15
CA PHE A 175 19.50 4.13 -4.57
C PHE A 175 19.72 3.13 -3.43
N HIS A 176 19.03 3.38 -2.30
CA HIS A 176 19.09 2.52 -1.11
C HIS A 176 17.83 1.65 -0.94
N ASN A 177 17.02 1.53 -1.98
CA ASN A 177 15.74 0.83 -1.97
C ASN A 177 15.71 -0.28 -3.04
N SER A 178 14.77 -1.18 -2.93
CA SER A 178 14.43 -2.14 -3.98
C SER A 178 13.91 -1.43 -5.24
N LEU A 179 14.03 -2.07 -6.38
CA LEU A 179 13.66 -1.47 -7.65
C LEU A 179 12.16 -1.09 -7.69
N PHE A 180 11.29 -1.97 -7.19
CA PHE A 180 9.86 -1.70 -7.10
C PHE A 180 9.58 -0.50 -6.19
N THR A 181 10.18 -0.46 -5.01
CA THR A 181 9.95 0.62 -4.05
C THR A 181 10.50 1.96 -4.54
N VAL A 182 11.59 2.00 -5.30
CA VAL A 182 12.07 3.24 -5.95
C VAL A 182 11.00 3.86 -6.85
N PHE A 183 10.35 3.08 -7.69
CA PHE A 183 9.32 3.58 -8.57
C PHE A 183 8.01 3.84 -7.83
N LEU A 184 7.65 3.02 -6.85
CA LEU A 184 6.50 3.24 -5.98
C LEU A 184 6.62 4.57 -5.21
N GLU A 185 7.77 4.81 -4.59
CA GLU A 185 8.08 6.06 -3.87
C GLU A 185 7.92 7.28 -4.78
N ARG A 186 8.51 7.24 -5.97
CA ARG A 186 8.41 8.34 -6.95
C ARG A 186 6.98 8.58 -7.39
N GLY A 187 6.23 7.52 -7.65
CA GLY A 187 4.82 7.59 -8.01
C GLY A 187 3.98 8.23 -6.91
N LEU A 188 4.13 7.74 -5.66
CA LEU A 188 3.44 8.25 -4.48
C LEU A 188 3.80 9.70 -4.13
N ARG A 189 4.94 10.21 -4.56
CA ARG A 189 5.35 11.62 -4.43
C ARG A 189 4.77 12.52 -5.53
N GLY A 190 3.88 12.00 -6.37
CA GLY A 190 3.21 12.76 -7.44
C GLY A 190 3.78 12.52 -8.83
N GLY A 191 4.84 11.71 -8.97
CA GLY A 191 5.40 11.39 -10.30
C GLY A 191 4.47 10.60 -11.20
N ALA A 192 3.48 9.92 -10.62
CA ALA A 192 2.49 9.13 -11.35
C ALA A 192 1.16 9.87 -11.57
N ASP A 193 0.93 11.03 -10.95
CA ASP A 193 -0.26 11.88 -11.13
C ASP A 193 -0.24 12.51 -12.54
N SER A 194 -0.75 11.78 -13.52
CA SER A 194 -0.62 12.11 -14.94
C SER A 194 -1.49 13.29 -15.36
N ASP A 195 -2.66 13.43 -14.76
CA ASP A 195 -3.61 14.52 -15.03
C ASP A 195 -3.45 15.73 -14.10
N ARG A 196 -2.53 15.63 -13.11
CA ARG A 196 -2.17 16.68 -12.14
C ARG A 196 -3.34 17.19 -11.30
N ASN A 197 -4.29 16.30 -11.00
CA ASN A 197 -5.46 16.62 -10.20
C ASN A 197 -5.24 16.50 -8.69
N ARG A 198 -4.01 16.13 -8.25
CA ARG A 198 -3.60 15.89 -6.86
C ARG A 198 -4.29 14.70 -6.19
N THR A 199 -4.80 13.78 -6.98
CA THR A 199 -5.35 12.51 -6.52
C THR A 199 -4.71 11.41 -7.33
N LEU A 200 -3.84 10.64 -6.72
CA LEU A 200 -3.23 9.50 -7.39
C LEU A 200 -4.19 8.32 -7.35
N THR A 201 -4.54 7.84 -8.51
CA THR A 201 -5.41 6.68 -8.70
C THR A 201 -4.62 5.38 -8.80
N ALA A 202 -5.32 4.24 -8.65
CA ALA A 202 -4.72 2.92 -8.77
C ALA A 202 -4.12 2.68 -10.17
N ASP A 203 -4.83 3.06 -11.23
CA ASP A 203 -4.37 2.85 -12.62
C ASP A 203 -3.16 3.72 -12.96
N GLU A 204 -3.13 4.97 -12.52
CA GLU A 204 -1.98 5.86 -12.72
C GLU A 204 -0.74 5.31 -12.03
N LEU A 205 -0.87 4.93 -10.75
CA LEU A 205 0.23 4.37 -9.98
C LEU A 205 0.75 3.09 -10.61
N TYR A 206 -0.16 2.18 -11.01
CA TYR A 206 0.22 0.93 -11.65
C TYR A 206 0.99 1.17 -12.95
N THR A 207 0.44 2.00 -13.83
CA THR A 207 1.05 2.29 -15.13
C THR A 207 2.47 2.83 -14.96
N TYR A 208 2.64 3.81 -14.07
CA TYR A 208 3.93 4.42 -13.79
C TYR A 208 4.95 3.43 -13.24
N VAL A 209 4.58 2.67 -12.20
CA VAL A 209 5.48 1.73 -11.53
C VAL A 209 5.81 0.55 -12.45
N HIS A 210 4.80 -0.02 -13.11
CA HIS A 210 4.99 -1.16 -14.01
C HIS A 210 5.98 -0.82 -15.13
N VAL A 211 5.73 0.25 -15.86
CA VAL A 211 6.61 0.68 -16.95
C VAL A 211 8.02 0.98 -16.45
N GLY A 212 8.15 1.69 -15.34
CA GLY A 212 9.43 2.03 -14.76
C GLY A 212 10.26 0.81 -14.35
N VAL A 213 9.65 -0.13 -13.63
CA VAL A 213 10.33 -1.35 -13.16
C VAL A 213 10.68 -2.28 -14.31
N VAL A 214 9.78 -2.52 -15.26
CA VAL A 214 10.03 -3.38 -16.43
C VAL A 214 11.22 -2.85 -17.22
N ASN A 215 11.24 -1.56 -17.52
CA ASN A 215 12.34 -0.94 -18.26
C ASN A 215 13.65 -0.98 -17.48
N ALA A 216 13.66 -0.58 -16.22
CA ALA A 216 14.87 -0.53 -15.41
C ALA A 216 15.44 -1.91 -15.07
N SER A 217 14.59 -2.94 -14.99
CA SER A 217 15.03 -4.33 -14.78
C SER A 217 15.54 -5.02 -16.06
N GLY A 218 15.41 -4.38 -17.22
CA GLY A 218 15.66 -5.03 -18.51
C GLY A 218 14.70 -6.21 -18.73
N ASN A 219 13.41 -6.01 -18.46
CA ASN A 219 12.33 -7.00 -18.62
C ASN A 219 12.46 -8.26 -17.74
N ARG A 220 13.12 -8.13 -16.56
CA ARG A 220 13.33 -9.26 -15.62
C ARG A 220 12.40 -9.23 -14.42
N GLN A 221 11.76 -8.10 -14.13
CA GLN A 221 10.81 -7.94 -13.04
C GLN A 221 9.55 -7.25 -13.55
N HIS A 222 8.39 -7.86 -13.28
CA HIS A 222 7.10 -7.36 -13.74
C HIS A 222 6.18 -7.17 -12.54
N PRO A 223 6.02 -5.96 -12.03
CA PRO A 223 5.00 -5.66 -11.05
C PRO A 223 3.62 -6.03 -11.56
N VAL A 224 2.80 -6.59 -10.70
CA VAL A 224 1.44 -7.02 -11.04
C VAL A 224 0.42 -6.40 -10.09
N MET A 225 -0.71 -5.99 -10.65
CA MET A 225 -1.83 -5.46 -9.90
C MET A 225 -3.02 -6.43 -9.99
N TRP A 226 -3.61 -6.74 -8.84
CA TRP A 226 -4.70 -7.70 -8.71
C TRP A 226 -5.77 -7.23 -7.75
N GLY A 227 -6.96 -7.76 -7.91
CA GLY A 227 -8.06 -7.55 -6.99
C GLY A 227 -9.33 -7.09 -7.70
N LYS A 228 -10.36 -6.83 -6.90
CA LYS A 228 -11.61 -6.26 -7.37
C LYS A 228 -11.65 -4.81 -6.93
N PHE A 229 -11.33 -3.90 -7.81
CA PHE A 229 -11.34 -2.46 -7.54
C PHE A 229 -11.64 -1.68 -8.82
N ASN A 230 -11.99 -0.41 -8.66
CA ASN A 230 -12.09 0.53 -9.76
C ASN A 230 -10.70 1.15 -9.97
N GLY A 231 -10.24 1.25 -11.22
CA GLY A 231 -8.96 1.87 -11.56
C GLY A 231 -8.84 3.33 -11.09
N ASN A 232 -9.96 4.03 -10.98
CA ASN A 232 -10.02 5.38 -10.41
C ASN A 232 -10.04 5.40 -8.86
N MET A 233 -9.87 4.26 -8.19
CA MET A 233 -9.76 4.21 -6.72
C MET A 233 -8.60 5.10 -6.26
N PRO A 234 -8.83 6.06 -5.34
CA PRO A 234 -7.74 6.88 -4.83
C PRO A 234 -6.80 6.05 -3.96
N VAL A 235 -5.49 6.25 -4.14
CA VAL A 235 -4.43 5.68 -3.32
C VAL A 235 -3.90 6.72 -2.33
N ILE A 236 -3.65 7.94 -2.80
CA ILE A 236 -3.21 9.08 -1.99
C ILE A 236 -3.71 10.39 -2.61
N LYS A 237 -3.94 11.40 -1.75
CA LYS A 237 -4.27 12.79 -2.15
C LYS A 237 -3.33 13.76 -1.46
N TRP A 238 -3.04 14.91 -2.09
CA TRP A 238 -2.14 15.96 -1.57
C TRP A 238 -2.84 17.30 -1.32
#